data_0592754c77903a04f8128bab48fe5339
#
_entry.id   0592754c77903a04f8128bab48fe5339
#
_cell.length_a   1.000
_cell.length_b   1.000
_cell.length_c   1.000
_cell.angle_alpha   90.00
_cell.angle_beta   90.00
_cell.angle_gamma   90.00
#
_symmetry.space_group_name_H-M   'P 1'
#
loop_
_entity.id
_entity.type
_entity.pdbx_description
1 polymer ?
#
loop_
_entity_poly.entity_id
_entity_poly.type
_entity_poly.pdbx_seq_one_letter_code
_entity_poly.pdbx_strand_id
1 'polypeptide(L)'
;MQYHLSQGDNNMFISPMMLYNAKNNQPFYSKNHIAELKLDGLRCILSHMDKLYVYTRHNNLITHKFPELLRCPVPEGTILDGELVVLDDQGKPDYEAMSARFLSKKNKMPVVFCAFDILRYKGIDVTGLSLLQRKELLDQAFIENENYKKIDMFEGSAIDYYEQVRGRGLEGIIIKSTKENSTYEINKRSIRWQKVINWTYADVYISGYRKNNFALLASIDGADGSKLPVGIIESGVSPLHMKAIEGVKRRLVFKEDKNFAYMEPRIMARIKTRSWTQSGRLRSPEFIEFVI
;
A
#
# COMPACT_ATOMS: atom_id res chain seq x y z
N MET A 1 -1.57 15.13 40.09
CA MET A 1 -0.36 15.27 39.24
C MET A 1 -0.71 16.22 38.11
N GLN A 2 -0.26 17.47 38.15
CA GLN A 2 -0.53 18.48 37.14
C GLN A 2 0.41 18.21 35.96
N TYR A 3 -0.16 17.83 34.83
CA TYR A 3 0.60 17.77 33.57
C TYR A 3 0.79 19.21 33.07
N HIS A 4 2.02 19.67 32.99
CA HIS A 4 2.38 20.90 32.29
C HIS A 4 2.08 20.70 30.81
N LEU A 5 1.06 21.38 30.32
CA LEU A 5 0.79 21.57 28.91
C LEU A 5 1.89 22.50 28.36
N SER A 6 2.85 21.95 27.63
CA SER A 6 3.74 22.75 26.78
C SER A 6 2.89 23.34 25.64
N GLN A 7 2.70 24.65 25.66
CA GLN A 7 2.18 25.40 24.52
C GLN A 7 3.15 25.23 23.34
N GLY A 8 2.60 24.84 22.18
CA GLY A 8 3.18 25.17 20.90
C GLY A 8 3.88 24.06 20.13
N ASP A 9 3.17 22.98 19.79
CA ASP A 9 3.46 22.28 18.54
C ASP A 9 2.16 22.12 17.76
N ASN A 10 1.86 23.13 16.94
CA ASN A 10 0.83 23.05 15.90
C ASN A 10 1.27 22.10 14.77
N ASN A 11 1.90 20.99 15.12
CA ASN A 11 2.29 20.00 14.14
C ASN A 11 1.04 19.21 13.71
N MET A 12 0.43 19.66 12.63
CA MET A 12 -0.77 19.06 12.04
C MET A 12 -0.49 17.74 11.32
N PHE A 13 0.77 17.39 11.13
CA PHE A 13 1.22 16.17 10.46
C PHE A 13 2.12 15.34 11.38
N ILE A 14 1.78 14.08 11.55
CA ILE A 14 2.62 13.08 12.21
C ILE A 14 3.10 12.08 11.15
N SER A 15 4.42 11.94 11.00
CA SER A 15 4.99 10.99 10.04
C SER A 15 4.59 9.55 10.39
N PRO A 16 3.99 8.81 9.46
CA PRO A 16 3.43 7.51 9.78
C PRO A 16 4.48 6.44 10.09
N MET A 17 4.12 5.52 10.99
CA MET A 17 4.87 4.28 11.22
C MET A 17 4.79 3.40 9.98
N MET A 18 5.92 2.80 9.58
CA MET A 18 6.01 1.99 8.36
C MET A 18 5.99 0.49 8.67
N LEU A 19 5.41 -0.27 7.73
CA LEU A 19 5.27 -1.72 7.82
C LEU A 19 6.59 -2.44 7.55
N TYR A 20 6.83 -3.53 8.28
CA TYR A 20 7.78 -4.58 7.91
C TYR A 20 7.12 -5.60 6.95
N ASN A 21 7.93 -6.36 6.20
CA ASN A 21 7.42 -7.55 5.53
C ASN A 21 7.42 -8.71 6.54
N ALA A 22 6.36 -9.49 6.61
CA ALA A 22 6.39 -10.74 7.34
C ALA A 22 7.46 -11.69 6.75
N LYS A 23 8.07 -12.51 7.58
CA LYS A 23 9.11 -13.44 7.15
C LYS A 23 8.57 -14.34 6.03
N ASN A 24 9.29 -14.41 4.92
CA ASN A 24 8.90 -15.17 3.71
C ASN A 24 7.52 -14.81 3.16
N ASN A 25 7.00 -13.64 3.49
CA ASN A 25 5.62 -13.21 3.16
C ASN A 25 4.56 -14.21 3.68
N GLN A 26 4.80 -14.86 4.82
CA GLN A 26 3.89 -15.85 5.40
C GLN A 26 3.15 -15.27 6.61
N PRO A 27 1.83 -15.50 6.75
CA PRO A 27 1.12 -15.19 7.97
C PRO A 27 1.57 -16.13 9.10
N PHE A 28 1.40 -15.68 10.33
CA PHE A 28 1.73 -16.47 11.52
C PHE A 28 0.68 -16.30 12.60
N TYR A 29 0.58 -17.30 13.48
CA TYR A 29 -0.28 -17.23 14.66
C TYR A 29 0.52 -16.77 15.89
N SER A 30 -0.08 -15.87 16.66
CA SER A 30 0.42 -15.47 17.98
C SER A 30 -0.70 -14.84 18.80
N LYS A 31 -0.78 -15.21 20.08
CA LYS A 31 -1.77 -14.65 21.04
C LYS A 31 -1.62 -13.13 21.27
N ASN A 32 -0.45 -12.58 20.95
CA ASN A 32 -0.13 -11.17 21.15
C ASN A 32 -0.19 -10.37 19.84
N HIS A 33 -1.02 -10.80 18.88
CA HIS A 33 -1.20 -10.12 17.61
C HIS A 33 -2.67 -10.15 17.18
N ILE A 34 -3.07 -9.10 16.49
CA ILE A 34 -4.29 -9.03 15.70
C ILE A 34 -3.95 -8.96 14.22
N ALA A 35 -4.91 -9.25 13.37
CA ALA A 35 -4.80 -9.00 11.93
C ALA A 35 -5.83 -7.97 11.49
N GLU A 36 -5.46 -7.16 10.50
CA GLU A 36 -6.34 -6.20 9.82
C GLU A 36 -6.22 -6.38 8.31
N LEU A 37 -7.29 -6.05 7.59
CA LEU A 37 -7.24 -6.00 6.14
C LEU A 37 -6.22 -4.96 5.70
N LYS A 38 -5.32 -5.35 4.80
CA LYS A 38 -4.49 -4.39 4.10
C LYS A 38 -5.29 -3.82 2.94
N LEU A 39 -5.73 -2.58 3.12
CA LEU A 39 -6.42 -1.85 2.08
C LEU A 39 -5.47 -1.42 0.97
N ASP A 40 -5.96 -1.44 -0.24
CA ASP A 40 -5.26 -1.03 -1.45
C ASP A 40 -5.73 0.35 -1.89
N GLY A 41 -5.09 1.37 -1.39
CA GLY A 41 -5.49 2.76 -1.58
C GLY A 41 -4.33 3.75 -1.49
N LEU A 42 -4.63 4.92 -0.95
CA LEU A 42 -3.68 6.00 -0.68
C LEU A 42 -3.60 6.26 0.82
N ARG A 43 -2.50 5.86 1.46
CA ARG A 43 -2.29 6.13 2.89
C ARG A 43 -2.24 7.61 3.18
N CYS A 44 -3.04 8.03 4.15
CA CYS A 44 -3.19 9.42 4.55
C CYS A 44 -3.18 9.60 6.06
N ILE A 45 -2.62 10.73 6.49
CA ILE A 45 -2.81 11.27 7.84
C ILE A 45 -3.93 12.31 7.75
N LEU A 46 -5.00 12.06 8.50
CA LEU A 46 -6.12 12.97 8.65
C LEU A 46 -5.96 13.73 9.97
N SER A 47 -5.92 15.04 9.91
CA SER A 47 -5.74 15.91 11.06
C SER A 47 -6.89 16.91 11.11
N HIS A 48 -7.74 16.80 12.14
CA HIS A 48 -8.82 17.73 12.42
C HIS A 48 -8.44 18.57 13.64
N MET A 49 -7.79 19.70 13.37
CA MET A 49 -7.37 20.67 14.40
C MET A 49 -8.37 21.84 14.45
N ASP A 50 -8.04 23.00 13.94
CA ASP A 50 -8.95 24.13 13.69
C ASP A 50 -9.87 23.90 12.49
N LYS A 51 -9.41 23.12 11.57
CA LYS A 51 -10.11 22.63 10.38
C LYS A 51 -9.53 21.29 9.94
N LEU A 52 -10.14 20.69 8.93
CA LEU A 52 -9.67 19.41 8.40
C LEU A 52 -8.48 19.60 7.47
N TYR A 53 -7.43 18.83 7.74
CA TYR A 53 -6.26 18.66 6.88
C TYR A 53 -6.08 17.18 6.57
N VAL A 54 -5.87 16.85 5.30
CA VAL A 54 -5.54 15.50 4.84
C VAL A 54 -4.19 15.54 4.14
N TYR A 55 -3.26 14.74 4.64
CA TYR A 55 -1.89 14.65 4.12
C TYR A 55 -1.61 13.26 3.57
N THR A 56 -0.86 13.18 2.46
CA THR A 56 -0.25 11.91 2.07
C THR A 56 0.79 11.50 3.10
N ARG A 57 1.22 10.22 3.08
CA ARG A 57 2.32 9.74 3.93
C ARG A 57 3.64 10.53 3.78
N HIS A 58 3.79 11.31 2.72
CA HIS A 58 4.97 12.13 2.42
C HIS A 58 4.75 13.61 2.77
N ASN A 59 3.78 13.92 3.64
CA ASN A 59 3.45 15.28 4.08
C ASN A 59 2.98 16.24 2.96
N ASN A 60 2.39 15.73 1.89
CA ASN A 60 1.76 16.58 0.88
C ASN A 60 0.31 16.83 1.26
N LEU A 61 -0.09 18.10 1.41
CA LEU A 61 -1.46 18.50 1.70
C LEU A 61 -2.38 18.25 0.49
N ILE A 62 -3.42 17.44 0.69
CA ILE A 62 -4.33 17.00 -0.37
C ILE A 62 -5.81 17.21 -0.06
N THR A 63 -6.16 17.90 1.02
CA THR A 63 -7.55 18.17 1.45
C THR A 63 -8.41 18.70 0.30
N HIS A 64 -7.86 19.62 -0.50
CA HIS A 64 -8.55 20.24 -1.63
C HIS A 64 -8.98 19.26 -2.74
N LYS A 65 -8.43 18.06 -2.75
CA LYS A 65 -8.80 17.02 -3.71
C LYS A 65 -10.08 16.27 -3.33
N PHE A 66 -10.42 16.25 -2.04
CA PHE A 66 -11.48 15.42 -1.47
C PHE A 66 -12.47 16.24 -0.65
N PRO A 67 -13.28 17.11 -1.30
CA PRO A 67 -14.24 17.97 -0.60
C PRO A 67 -15.30 17.19 0.18
N GLU A 68 -15.60 15.94 -0.20
CA GLU A 68 -16.50 15.03 0.51
C GLU A 68 -16.06 14.72 1.93
N LEU A 69 -14.76 14.80 2.22
CA LEU A 69 -14.23 14.58 3.57
C LEU A 69 -14.41 15.79 4.52
N LEU A 70 -14.81 16.95 4.02
CA LEU A 70 -14.98 18.16 4.85
C LEU A 70 -16.11 18.02 5.88
N ARG A 71 -17.05 17.10 5.68
CA ARG A 71 -18.06 16.71 6.70
C ARG A 71 -17.46 15.70 7.67
N CYS A 72 -16.40 16.11 8.34
CA CYS A 72 -15.61 15.25 9.21
C CYS A 72 -16.33 14.97 10.53
N PRO A 73 -16.62 13.70 10.88
CA PRO A 73 -17.24 13.34 12.15
C PRO A 73 -16.25 13.26 13.32
N VAL A 74 -14.95 13.39 13.01
CA VAL A 74 -13.88 13.25 14.01
C VAL A 74 -13.77 14.53 14.83
N PRO A 75 -13.66 14.47 16.18
CA PRO A 75 -13.58 15.68 17.00
C PRO A 75 -12.30 16.49 16.75
N GLU A 76 -12.37 17.79 17.01
CA GLU A 76 -11.19 18.68 16.94
C GLU A 76 -10.06 18.18 17.86
N GLY A 77 -8.83 18.52 17.50
CA GLY A 77 -7.63 18.07 18.19
C GLY A 77 -7.25 16.61 17.91
N THR A 78 -7.87 15.96 16.92
CA THR A 78 -7.65 14.52 16.63
C THR A 78 -6.85 14.33 15.34
N ILE A 79 -5.89 13.40 15.40
CA ILE A 79 -5.09 12.97 14.23
C ILE A 79 -5.24 11.46 14.07
N LEU A 80 -5.65 11.04 12.88
CA LEU A 80 -5.84 9.64 12.50
C LEU A 80 -4.84 9.22 11.42
N ASP A 81 -4.42 7.95 11.49
CA ASP A 81 -3.71 7.26 10.41
C ASP A 81 -4.68 6.33 9.70
N GLY A 82 -4.76 6.43 8.39
CA GLY A 82 -5.75 5.69 7.61
C GLY A 82 -5.37 5.55 6.15
N GLU A 83 -6.28 4.92 5.41
CA GLU A 83 -6.17 4.72 3.96
C GLU A 83 -7.39 5.36 3.28
N LEU A 84 -7.16 6.15 2.23
CA LEU A 84 -8.22 6.58 1.31
C LEU A 84 -8.41 5.51 0.25
N VAL A 85 -9.64 5.07 0.08
CA VAL A 85 -10.00 4.08 -0.93
C VAL A 85 -11.18 4.55 -1.77
N VAL A 86 -11.24 4.10 -3.01
CA VAL A 86 -12.47 4.00 -3.81
C VAL A 86 -12.90 2.54 -3.73
N LEU A 87 -14.18 2.30 -3.50
CA LEU A 87 -14.74 0.95 -3.46
C LEU A 87 -15.43 0.64 -4.79
N ASP A 88 -15.27 -0.58 -5.25
CA ASP A 88 -16.04 -1.11 -6.38
C ASP A 88 -17.49 -1.46 -5.97
N ASP A 89 -18.30 -1.90 -6.93
CA ASP A 89 -19.71 -2.28 -6.71
C ASP A 89 -19.89 -3.48 -5.74
N GLN A 90 -18.80 -4.20 -5.45
CA GLN A 90 -18.77 -5.30 -4.47
C GLN A 90 -18.22 -4.85 -3.11
N GLY A 91 -17.91 -3.56 -2.94
CA GLY A 91 -17.32 -3.00 -1.72
C GLY A 91 -15.84 -3.34 -1.53
N LYS A 92 -15.12 -3.74 -2.58
CA LYS A 92 -13.68 -4.00 -2.53
C LYS A 92 -12.90 -2.73 -2.91
N PRO A 93 -11.73 -2.49 -2.28
CA PRO A 93 -10.86 -1.41 -2.68
C PRO A 93 -10.39 -1.56 -4.14
N ASP A 94 -10.61 -0.53 -4.94
CA ASP A 94 -10.14 -0.39 -6.32
C ASP A 94 -9.02 0.65 -6.38
N TYR A 95 -7.79 0.19 -6.45
CA TYR A 95 -6.61 1.06 -6.51
C TYR A 95 -6.53 1.88 -7.81
N GLU A 96 -6.97 1.33 -8.95
CA GLU A 96 -6.93 2.07 -10.22
C GLU A 96 -7.93 3.23 -10.19
N ALA A 97 -9.13 2.97 -9.68
CA ALA A 97 -10.13 4.00 -9.45
C ALA A 97 -9.65 5.05 -8.45
N MET A 98 -9.00 4.63 -7.34
CA MET A 98 -8.41 5.55 -6.36
C MET A 98 -7.29 6.40 -6.99
N SER A 99 -6.40 5.77 -7.77
CA SER A 99 -5.32 6.47 -8.47
C SER A 99 -5.87 7.49 -9.49
N ALA A 100 -6.84 7.08 -10.30
CA ALA A 100 -7.52 7.97 -11.25
C ALA A 100 -8.23 9.14 -10.54
N ARG A 101 -8.90 8.86 -9.41
CA ARG A 101 -9.53 9.87 -8.55
C ARG A 101 -8.53 10.88 -7.99
N PHE A 102 -7.38 10.40 -7.54
CA PHE A 102 -6.31 11.25 -7.00
C PHE A 102 -5.65 12.14 -8.05
N LEU A 103 -5.43 11.62 -9.27
CA LEU A 103 -4.75 12.35 -10.34
C LEU A 103 -5.65 13.34 -11.08
N SER A 104 -6.97 13.10 -11.15
CA SER A 104 -7.90 13.92 -11.91
C SER A 104 -8.81 14.78 -11.03
N LYS A 105 -8.79 16.10 -11.23
CA LYS A 105 -9.73 17.03 -10.60
C LYS A 105 -11.18 16.86 -11.09
N LYS A 106 -11.38 16.27 -12.27
CA LYS A 106 -12.69 16.04 -12.88
C LYS A 106 -13.36 14.76 -12.38
N ASN A 107 -12.56 13.79 -11.95
CA ASN A 107 -13.08 12.54 -11.39
C ASN A 107 -13.73 12.82 -10.02
N LYS A 108 -14.98 12.39 -9.86
CA LYS A 108 -15.82 12.62 -8.66
C LYS A 108 -16.25 11.30 -8.01
N MET A 109 -15.56 10.19 -8.30
CA MET A 109 -15.83 8.93 -7.62
C MET A 109 -15.73 9.14 -6.10
N PRO A 110 -16.71 8.65 -5.32
CA PRO A 110 -16.69 8.82 -3.88
C PRO A 110 -15.50 8.10 -3.25
N VAL A 111 -14.88 8.74 -2.27
CA VAL A 111 -13.79 8.14 -1.49
C VAL A 111 -14.24 7.86 -0.06
N VAL A 112 -13.65 6.82 0.52
CA VAL A 112 -13.83 6.47 1.93
C VAL A 112 -12.48 6.57 2.63
N PHE A 113 -12.42 7.31 3.73
CA PHE A 113 -11.28 7.30 4.65
C PHE A 113 -11.48 6.18 5.66
N CYS A 114 -10.64 5.17 5.61
CA CYS A 114 -10.66 4.02 6.50
C CYS A 114 -9.56 4.17 7.55
N ALA A 115 -9.93 4.60 8.76
CA ALA A 115 -9.01 4.79 9.87
C ALA A 115 -8.58 3.44 10.47
N PHE A 116 -7.29 3.26 10.70
CA PHE A 116 -6.76 2.06 11.34
C PHE A 116 -5.89 2.36 12.58
N ASP A 117 -5.60 3.64 12.86
CA ASP A 117 -4.95 4.06 14.11
C ASP A 117 -5.29 5.52 14.46
N ILE A 118 -5.12 5.88 15.73
CA ILE A 118 -5.27 7.23 16.25
C ILE A 118 -3.96 7.67 16.91
N LEU A 119 -3.48 8.87 16.55
CA LEU A 119 -2.19 9.37 16.97
C LEU A 119 -2.29 10.53 17.96
N ARG A 120 -3.38 11.30 17.86
CA ARG A 120 -3.76 12.35 18.80
C ARG A 120 -5.28 12.29 18.99
N TYR A 121 -5.75 12.48 20.21
CA TYR A 121 -7.17 12.50 20.52
C TYR A 121 -7.51 13.69 21.39
N LYS A 122 -8.37 14.59 20.87
CA LYS A 122 -8.79 15.82 21.58
C LYS A 122 -7.61 16.61 22.15
N GLY A 123 -6.57 16.81 21.36
CA GLY A 123 -5.36 17.55 21.72
C GLY A 123 -4.28 16.75 22.45
N ILE A 124 -4.57 15.53 22.90
CA ILE A 124 -3.64 14.69 23.66
C ILE A 124 -2.90 13.73 22.71
N ASP A 125 -1.57 13.71 22.74
CA ASP A 125 -0.75 12.71 22.05
C ASP A 125 -0.99 11.34 22.69
N VAL A 126 -1.39 10.38 21.87
CA VAL A 126 -1.68 9.00 22.28
C VAL A 126 -0.75 7.97 21.66
N THR A 127 0.29 8.41 20.94
CA THR A 127 1.25 7.52 20.27
C THR A 127 2.03 6.63 21.24
N GLY A 128 2.18 7.06 22.49
CA GLY A 128 2.81 6.30 23.58
C GLY A 128 1.92 5.19 24.17
N LEU A 129 0.62 5.16 23.87
CA LEU A 129 -0.28 4.11 24.34
C LEU A 129 -0.04 2.79 23.55
N SER A 130 -0.48 1.68 24.14
CA SER A 130 -0.49 0.39 23.45
C SER A 130 -1.47 0.40 22.25
N LEU A 131 -1.29 -0.51 21.30
CA LEU A 131 -2.19 -0.61 20.14
C LEU A 131 -3.66 -0.75 20.56
N LEU A 132 -3.97 -1.63 21.52
CA LEU A 132 -5.36 -1.87 21.94
C LEU A 132 -5.99 -0.63 22.55
N GLN A 133 -5.24 0.11 23.40
CA GLN A 133 -5.73 1.39 23.95
C GLN A 133 -6.00 2.42 22.84
N ARG A 134 -5.13 2.50 21.83
CA ARG A 134 -5.39 3.39 20.69
C ARG A 134 -6.59 2.95 19.85
N LYS A 135 -6.80 1.62 19.69
CA LYS A 135 -7.98 1.09 18.99
C LYS A 135 -9.27 1.40 19.74
N GLU A 136 -9.28 1.27 21.06
CA GLU A 136 -10.42 1.67 21.89
C GLU A 136 -10.74 3.16 21.74
N LEU A 137 -9.73 4.03 21.77
CA LEU A 137 -9.90 5.46 21.52
C LEU A 137 -10.40 5.74 20.09
N LEU A 138 -9.90 5.02 19.09
CA LEU A 138 -10.36 5.14 17.71
C LEU A 138 -11.82 4.75 17.56
N ASP A 139 -12.24 3.70 18.27
CA ASP A 139 -13.64 3.25 18.24
C ASP A 139 -14.59 4.31 18.82
N GLN A 140 -14.17 4.97 19.88
CA GLN A 140 -14.93 6.04 20.52
C GLN A 140 -14.83 7.38 19.76
N ALA A 141 -13.84 7.57 18.89
CA ALA A 141 -13.52 8.88 18.32
C ALA A 141 -14.61 9.42 17.40
N PHE A 142 -15.32 8.58 16.66
CA PHE A 142 -16.38 9.02 15.75
C PHE A 142 -17.37 7.89 15.44
N ILE A 143 -18.56 8.29 14.99
CA ILE A 143 -19.55 7.38 14.40
C ILE A 143 -19.28 7.29 12.90
N GLU A 144 -19.22 6.09 12.36
CA GLU A 144 -19.01 5.84 10.95
C GLU A 144 -20.13 6.43 10.07
N ASN A 145 -19.74 6.83 8.86
CA ASN A 145 -20.67 7.29 7.84
C ASN A 145 -20.20 6.81 6.44
N GLU A 146 -20.77 7.36 5.39
CA GLU A 146 -20.45 6.99 3.99
C GLU A 146 -18.97 7.25 3.61
N ASN A 147 -18.34 8.30 4.16
CA ASN A 147 -16.97 8.71 3.83
C ASN A 147 -15.92 8.36 4.90
N TYR A 148 -16.35 7.89 6.07
CA TYR A 148 -15.48 7.61 7.22
C TYR A 148 -15.80 6.24 7.81
N LYS A 149 -14.83 5.35 7.74
CA LYS A 149 -14.89 3.98 8.28
C LYS A 149 -13.71 3.70 9.21
N LYS A 150 -13.85 2.69 10.04
CA LYS A 150 -12.78 2.11 10.85
C LYS A 150 -12.43 0.74 10.30
N ILE A 151 -11.18 0.34 10.43
CA ILE A 151 -10.77 -1.01 10.04
C ILE A 151 -11.00 -1.95 11.20
N ASP A 152 -11.75 -3.02 10.94
CA ASP A 152 -12.02 -4.09 11.91
C ASP A 152 -10.74 -4.82 12.28
N MET A 153 -10.62 -5.16 13.55
CA MET A 153 -9.59 -6.04 14.09
C MET A 153 -10.06 -7.49 14.05
N PHE A 154 -9.22 -8.36 13.55
CA PHE A 154 -9.45 -9.81 13.66
C PHE A 154 -8.54 -10.38 14.75
N GLU A 155 -9.15 -10.86 15.83
CA GLU A 155 -8.48 -11.41 17.02
C GLU A 155 -8.27 -12.93 16.96
N GLY A 156 -8.31 -13.51 15.79
CA GLY A 156 -8.12 -14.94 15.58
C GLY A 156 -6.77 -15.30 14.98
N SER A 157 -6.74 -16.43 14.30
CA SER A 157 -5.57 -16.85 13.54
C SER A 157 -5.37 -15.97 12.32
N ALA A 158 -4.26 -15.22 12.28
CA ALA A 158 -3.91 -14.42 11.11
C ALA A 158 -3.70 -15.29 9.85
N ILE A 159 -3.43 -16.60 10.03
CA ILE A 159 -3.33 -17.58 8.93
C ILE A 159 -4.70 -17.74 8.29
N ASP A 160 -5.72 -18.04 9.10
CA ASP A 160 -7.09 -18.28 8.60
C ASP A 160 -7.68 -16.99 8.00
N TYR A 161 -7.40 -15.84 8.61
CA TYR A 161 -7.83 -14.56 8.08
C TYR A 161 -7.17 -14.24 6.73
N TYR A 162 -5.88 -14.55 6.60
CA TYR A 162 -5.18 -14.38 5.32
C TYR A 162 -5.76 -15.25 4.22
N GLU A 163 -6.12 -16.51 4.51
CA GLU A 163 -6.74 -17.40 3.52
C GLU A 163 -8.12 -16.85 3.06
N GLN A 164 -8.92 -16.30 3.97
CA GLN A 164 -10.19 -15.63 3.62
C GLN A 164 -9.95 -14.41 2.73
N VAL A 165 -8.98 -13.57 3.09
CA VAL A 165 -8.59 -12.37 2.32
C VAL A 165 -8.07 -12.75 0.93
N ARG A 166 -7.25 -13.81 0.86
CA ARG A 166 -6.72 -14.35 -0.39
C ARG A 166 -7.83 -14.89 -1.29
N GLY A 167 -8.75 -15.67 -0.73
CA GLY A 167 -9.88 -16.22 -1.47
C GLY A 167 -10.82 -15.17 -2.05
N ARG A 168 -10.85 -13.97 -1.45
CA ARG A 168 -11.62 -12.81 -1.95
C ARG A 168 -10.83 -11.95 -2.94
N GLY A 169 -9.58 -12.29 -3.25
CA GLY A 169 -8.73 -11.53 -4.15
C GLY A 169 -8.28 -10.16 -3.61
N LEU A 170 -8.29 -9.97 -2.29
CA LEU A 170 -7.88 -8.72 -1.64
C LEU A 170 -6.35 -8.65 -1.48
N GLU A 171 -5.80 -7.45 -1.24
CA GLU A 171 -4.36 -7.16 -1.29
C GLU A 171 -3.51 -7.95 -0.28
N GLY A 172 -4.08 -8.29 0.87
CA GLY A 172 -3.39 -8.98 1.93
C GLY A 172 -3.82 -8.51 3.32
N ILE A 173 -3.00 -8.79 4.32
CA ILE A 173 -3.26 -8.43 5.72
C ILE A 173 -2.09 -7.69 6.35
N ILE A 174 -2.37 -7.01 7.47
CA ILE A 174 -1.37 -6.45 8.37
C ILE A 174 -1.52 -7.14 9.72
N ILE A 175 -0.47 -7.79 10.18
CA ILE A 175 -0.40 -8.41 11.52
C ILE A 175 0.23 -7.39 12.46
N LYS A 176 -0.50 -7.01 13.51
CA LYS A 176 -0.10 -5.97 14.46
C LYS A 176 0.08 -6.54 15.86
N SER A 177 1.19 -6.20 16.52
CA SER A 177 1.47 -6.61 17.90
C SER A 177 0.52 -5.91 18.88
N THR A 178 -0.02 -6.68 19.84
CA THR A 178 -0.90 -6.20 20.92
C THR A 178 -0.22 -6.17 22.28
N LYS A 179 1.10 -6.41 22.33
CA LYS A 179 1.88 -6.32 23.58
C LYS A 179 1.74 -4.93 24.20
N GLU A 180 1.91 -4.81 25.50
CA GLU A 180 1.80 -3.53 26.23
C GLU A 180 2.69 -2.43 25.65
N ASN A 181 3.88 -2.79 25.18
CA ASN A 181 4.81 -1.84 24.56
C ASN A 181 4.57 -1.61 23.07
N SER A 182 3.40 -1.97 22.53
CA SER A 182 3.05 -1.79 21.10
C SER A 182 2.68 -0.33 20.77
N THR A 183 3.54 0.59 21.18
CA THR A 183 3.44 2.03 20.89
C THR A 183 3.57 2.33 19.41
N TYR A 184 3.09 3.50 18.99
CA TYR A 184 3.23 3.96 17.60
C TYR A 184 4.63 4.59 17.39
N GLU A 185 5.44 4.01 16.53
CA GLU A 185 6.80 4.46 16.27
C GLU A 185 6.83 5.45 15.09
N ILE A 186 6.74 6.74 15.43
CA ILE A 186 6.69 7.84 14.44
C ILE A 186 7.89 7.77 13.49
N ASN A 187 7.64 7.83 12.18
CA ASN A 187 8.63 7.84 11.10
C ASN A 187 9.60 6.65 11.09
N LYS A 188 9.23 5.53 11.71
CA LYS A 188 10.07 4.32 11.78
C LYS A 188 9.39 3.14 11.11
N ARG A 189 10.20 2.28 10.49
CA ARG A 189 9.75 0.95 10.08
C ARG A 189 9.78 0.04 11.31
N SER A 190 8.64 -0.56 11.64
CA SER A 190 8.48 -1.32 12.86
C SER A 190 8.06 -2.76 12.61
N ILE A 191 8.74 -3.69 13.28
CA ILE A 191 8.37 -5.11 13.29
C ILE A 191 7.04 -5.36 14.01
N ARG A 192 6.53 -4.37 14.76
CA ARG A 192 5.21 -4.45 15.41
C ARG A 192 4.07 -4.50 14.40
N TRP A 193 4.30 -4.04 13.18
CA TRP A 193 3.35 -4.08 12.06
C TRP A 193 3.95 -4.80 10.87
N GLN A 194 3.46 -6.00 10.59
CA GLN A 194 4.00 -6.85 9.53
C GLN A 194 2.94 -7.10 8.46
N LYS A 195 3.28 -6.80 7.23
CA LYS A 195 2.39 -7.06 6.09
C LYS A 195 2.65 -8.42 5.47
N VAL A 196 1.57 -9.09 5.11
CA VAL A 196 1.53 -10.27 4.25
C VAL A 196 0.74 -9.92 3.00
N ILE A 197 1.36 -10.05 1.85
CA ILE A 197 0.79 -9.65 0.58
C ILE A 197 0.26 -10.84 -0.19
N ASN A 198 -0.92 -10.72 -0.74
CA ASN A 198 -1.49 -11.67 -1.68
C ASN A 198 -0.91 -11.40 -3.08
N TRP A 199 0.24 -12.05 -3.36
CA TRP A 199 0.91 -11.90 -4.64
C TRP A 199 0.27 -12.75 -5.73
N THR A 200 0.12 -12.18 -6.92
CA THR A 200 -0.15 -12.92 -8.15
C THR A 200 1.18 -13.26 -8.82
N TYR A 201 1.34 -14.49 -9.27
CA TYR A 201 2.51 -14.95 -9.99
C TYR A 201 2.20 -15.10 -11.47
N ALA A 202 3.15 -14.75 -12.33
CA ALA A 202 3.03 -14.90 -13.77
C ALA A 202 4.39 -15.18 -14.41
N ASP A 203 4.36 -15.93 -15.50
CA ASP A 203 5.52 -16.08 -16.37
C ASP A 203 5.35 -15.11 -17.55
N VAL A 204 6.38 -14.31 -17.81
CA VAL A 204 6.39 -13.27 -18.83
C VAL A 204 7.61 -13.40 -19.72
N TYR A 205 7.52 -12.94 -20.96
CA TYR A 205 8.69 -12.79 -21.81
C TYR A 205 9.43 -11.51 -21.49
N ILE A 206 10.76 -11.57 -21.55
CA ILE A 206 11.61 -10.39 -21.51
C ILE A 206 11.78 -9.88 -22.94
N SER A 207 11.12 -8.78 -23.25
CA SER A 207 11.13 -8.14 -24.58
C SER A 207 12.12 -6.99 -24.71
N GLY A 208 12.94 -6.76 -23.67
CA GLY A 208 13.96 -5.72 -23.66
C GLY A 208 14.36 -5.28 -22.28
N TYR A 209 15.11 -4.19 -22.21
CA TYR A 209 15.50 -3.58 -20.94
C TYR A 209 15.70 -2.06 -21.09
N ARG A 210 15.50 -1.35 -19.98
CA ARG A 210 15.84 0.06 -19.84
C ARG A 210 17.33 0.18 -19.49
N LYS A 211 18.07 1.06 -20.20
CA LYS A 211 19.52 1.23 -20.05
C LYS A 211 19.90 2.00 -18.79
N ASN A 212 19.22 3.12 -18.55
CA ASN A 212 19.41 3.94 -17.34
C ASN A 212 18.49 3.43 -16.23
N ASN A 213 19.03 3.20 -15.01
CA ASN A 213 18.30 2.53 -13.94
C ASN A 213 17.69 1.23 -14.45
N PHE A 214 18.55 0.26 -14.67
CA PHE A 214 18.23 -1.01 -15.35
C PHE A 214 16.92 -1.61 -14.87
N ALA A 215 16.07 -1.96 -15.82
CA ALA A 215 14.79 -2.61 -15.59
C ALA A 215 14.43 -3.47 -16.80
N LEU A 216 13.71 -4.56 -16.59
CA LEU A 216 13.33 -5.47 -17.68
C LEU A 216 11.97 -5.04 -18.26
N LEU A 217 11.83 -5.10 -19.58
CA LEU A 217 10.58 -4.92 -20.29
C LEU A 217 9.87 -6.27 -20.39
N ALA A 218 8.62 -6.33 -19.89
CA ALA A 218 7.83 -7.55 -19.88
C ALA A 218 6.76 -7.55 -20.97
N SER A 219 6.54 -8.70 -21.59
CA SER A 219 5.45 -8.94 -22.54
C SER A 219 4.83 -10.33 -22.33
N ILE A 220 3.62 -10.52 -22.86
CA ILE A 220 2.90 -11.80 -22.90
C ILE A 220 2.44 -12.08 -24.32
N ASP A 221 1.95 -13.30 -24.57
CA ASP A 221 1.33 -13.63 -25.84
C ASP A 221 -0.05 -12.96 -25.98
N GLY A 222 -0.26 -12.27 -27.07
CA GLY A 222 -1.57 -11.79 -27.49
C GLY A 222 -2.35 -12.91 -28.20
N ALA A 223 -3.66 -12.73 -28.30
CA ALA A 223 -4.55 -13.68 -28.96
C ALA A 223 -4.23 -13.87 -30.47
N ASP A 224 -3.58 -12.90 -31.08
CA ASP A 224 -3.13 -12.89 -32.48
C ASP A 224 -1.70 -13.40 -32.65
N GLY A 225 -1.06 -13.91 -31.61
CA GLY A 225 0.34 -14.34 -31.61
C GLY A 225 1.36 -13.21 -31.48
N SER A 226 0.92 -11.95 -31.40
CA SER A 226 1.80 -10.82 -31.12
C SER A 226 2.28 -10.83 -29.67
N LYS A 227 3.38 -10.12 -29.38
CA LYS A 227 3.84 -9.92 -27.99
C LYS A 227 3.31 -8.58 -27.47
N LEU A 228 2.39 -8.67 -26.52
CA LEU A 228 1.78 -7.50 -25.87
C LEU A 228 2.63 -7.02 -24.70
N PRO A 229 3.13 -5.76 -24.71
CA PRO A 229 3.85 -5.21 -23.57
C PRO A 229 2.96 -5.09 -22.36
N VAL A 230 3.38 -5.63 -21.20
CA VAL A 230 2.59 -5.63 -19.96
C VAL A 230 3.19 -4.80 -18.83
N GLY A 231 4.42 -4.32 -18.97
CA GLY A 231 5.01 -3.43 -17.99
C GLY A 231 6.53 -3.46 -17.94
N ILE A 232 7.06 -2.76 -16.92
CA ILE A 232 8.48 -2.66 -16.63
C ILE A 232 8.74 -3.24 -15.26
N ILE A 233 9.69 -4.16 -15.16
CA ILE A 233 10.08 -4.83 -13.91
C ILE A 233 11.32 -4.12 -13.38
N GLU A 234 11.15 -3.33 -12.33
CA GLU A 234 12.23 -2.55 -11.70
C GLU A 234 12.76 -3.25 -10.44
N SER A 235 11.88 -3.96 -9.73
CA SER A 235 12.20 -4.61 -8.46
C SER A 235 12.65 -6.06 -8.66
N GLY A 236 13.50 -6.57 -7.76
CA GLY A 236 13.99 -7.96 -7.79
C GLY A 236 15.13 -8.21 -8.78
N VAL A 237 15.42 -7.26 -9.65
CA VAL A 237 16.51 -7.39 -10.65
C VAL A 237 17.84 -7.00 -10.00
N SER A 238 18.79 -7.94 -10.01
CA SER A 238 20.14 -7.77 -9.46
C SER A 238 21.18 -7.50 -10.55
N PRO A 239 22.40 -7.03 -10.18
CA PRO A 239 23.51 -6.91 -11.12
C PRO A 239 23.86 -8.22 -11.84
N LEU A 240 23.63 -9.37 -11.20
CA LEU A 240 23.83 -10.68 -11.82
C LEU A 240 22.85 -10.90 -12.98
N HIS A 241 21.58 -10.51 -12.77
CA HIS A 241 20.56 -10.61 -13.83
C HIS A 241 20.86 -9.68 -14.99
N MET A 242 21.38 -8.46 -14.72
CA MET A 242 21.88 -7.55 -15.77
C MET A 242 22.97 -8.19 -16.60
N LYS A 243 23.97 -8.78 -15.93
CA LYS A 243 25.11 -9.44 -16.62
C LYS A 243 24.63 -10.61 -17.48
N ALA A 244 23.63 -11.38 -17.04
CA ALA A 244 23.03 -12.46 -17.81
C ALA A 244 22.38 -11.92 -19.11
N ILE A 245 21.60 -10.83 -19.02
CA ILE A 245 20.99 -10.17 -20.18
C ILE A 245 22.06 -9.62 -21.13
N GLU A 246 23.11 -8.98 -20.60
CA GLU A 246 24.23 -8.47 -21.42
C GLU A 246 24.96 -9.60 -22.18
N GLY A 247 25.08 -10.79 -21.57
CA GLY A 247 25.69 -11.96 -22.20
C GLY A 247 24.96 -12.42 -23.46
N VAL A 248 23.66 -12.20 -23.57
CA VAL A 248 22.83 -12.59 -24.72
C VAL A 248 22.48 -11.41 -25.63
N LYS A 249 22.85 -10.20 -25.27
CA LYS A 249 22.52 -8.94 -25.97
C LYS A 249 22.80 -9.00 -27.47
N ARG A 250 24.01 -9.43 -27.87
CA ARG A 250 24.43 -9.46 -29.28
C ARG A 250 23.57 -10.36 -30.16
N ARG A 251 22.89 -11.35 -29.58
CA ARG A 251 22.08 -12.32 -30.30
C ARG A 251 20.61 -11.95 -30.37
N LEU A 252 20.12 -11.22 -29.37
CA LEU A 252 18.69 -11.01 -29.19
C LEU A 252 18.25 -9.57 -29.40
N VAL A 253 19.12 -8.57 -29.22
CA VAL A 253 18.76 -7.16 -29.42
C VAL A 253 18.66 -6.86 -30.90
N PHE A 254 17.46 -6.45 -31.34
CA PHE A 254 17.21 -6.08 -32.76
C PHE A 254 17.02 -4.56 -32.95
N LYS A 255 16.77 -3.82 -31.88
CA LYS A 255 16.59 -2.36 -31.91
C LYS A 255 17.00 -1.73 -30.58
N GLU A 256 17.65 -0.57 -30.67
CA GLU A 256 17.97 0.24 -29.50
C GLU A 256 17.65 1.72 -29.75
N ASP A 257 17.28 2.42 -28.70
CA ASP A 257 17.21 3.87 -28.62
C ASP A 257 18.07 4.41 -27.46
N LYS A 258 17.94 5.69 -27.14
CA LYS A 258 18.69 6.33 -26.05
C LYS A 258 18.42 5.67 -24.68
N ASN A 259 17.20 5.21 -24.43
CA ASN A 259 16.74 4.77 -23.12
C ASN A 259 16.53 3.25 -23.04
N PHE A 260 16.21 2.59 -24.14
CA PHE A 260 15.79 1.20 -24.18
C PHE A 260 16.58 0.38 -25.21
N ALA A 261 16.71 -0.90 -24.93
CA ALA A 261 17.11 -1.92 -25.89
C ALA A 261 15.97 -2.95 -25.98
N TYR A 262 15.52 -3.22 -27.21
CA TYR A 262 14.42 -4.15 -27.51
C TYR A 262 15.01 -5.47 -27.99
N MET A 263 14.49 -6.57 -27.44
CA MET A 263 15.01 -7.92 -27.65
C MET A 263 13.93 -8.82 -28.22
N GLU A 264 14.36 -9.80 -29.03
CA GLU A 264 13.51 -10.93 -29.38
C GLU A 264 13.05 -11.61 -28.08
N PRO A 265 11.74 -11.84 -27.87
CA PRO A 265 11.18 -12.34 -26.61
C PRO A 265 11.35 -13.86 -26.47
N ARG A 266 12.60 -14.31 -26.39
CA ARG A 266 12.99 -15.73 -26.22
C ARG A 266 13.31 -16.11 -24.78
N ILE A 267 13.46 -15.13 -23.89
CA ILE A 267 13.74 -15.35 -22.48
C ILE A 267 12.46 -15.18 -21.71
N MET A 268 12.13 -16.16 -20.88
CA MET A 268 11.01 -16.06 -19.94
C MET A 268 11.51 -15.79 -18.52
N ALA A 269 10.68 -15.11 -17.76
CA ALA A 269 10.94 -14.83 -16.36
C ALA A 269 9.65 -15.05 -15.54
N ARG A 270 9.80 -15.66 -14.37
CA ARG A 270 8.76 -15.69 -13.34
C ARG A 270 8.82 -14.41 -12.56
N ILE A 271 7.66 -13.79 -12.40
CA ILE A 271 7.48 -12.56 -11.64
C ILE A 271 6.35 -12.72 -10.61
N LYS A 272 6.36 -11.88 -9.60
CA LYS A 272 5.18 -11.62 -8.77
C LYS A 272 4.73 -10.19 -8.97
N THR A 273 3.42 -9.96 -8.92
CA THR A 273 2.78 -8.66 -9.10
C THR A 273 1.65 -8.49 -8.09
N ARG A 274 1.29 -7.25 -7.75
CA ARG A 274 0.13 -6.98 -6.89
C ARG A 274 -1.17 -7.46 -7.54
N SER A 275 -1.34 -7.13 -8.79
CA SER A 275 -2.49 -7.49 -9.61
C SER A 275 -2.19 -7.17 -11.07
N TRP A 276 -3.13 -7.55 -11.94
CA TRP A 276 -3.24 -7.02 -13.28
C TRP A 276 -4.18 -5.82 -13.26
N THR A 277 -3.84 -4.78 -14.02
CA THR A 277 -4.74 -3.65 -14.25
C THR A 277 -5.86 -4.05 -15.22
N GLN A 278 -6.94 -3.26 -15.26
CA GLN A 278 -8.03 -3.44 -16.24
C GLN A 278 -7.52 -3.36 -17.69
N SER A 279 -6.42 -2.62 -17.93
CA SER A 279 -5.77 -2.52 -19.24
C SER A 279 -4.76 -3.65 -19.52
N GLY A 280 -4.72 -4.71 -18.71
CA GLY A 280 -3.82 -5.85 -18.87
C GLY A 280 -2.34 -5.53 -18.58
N ARG A 281 -2.05 -4.56 -17.69
CA ARG A 281 -0.69 -4.22 -17.26
C ARG A 281 -0.39 -4.82 -15.89
N LEU A 282 0.89 -5.12 -15.67
CA LEU A 282 1.40 -5.55 -14.36
C LEU A 282 1.46 -4.37 -13.38
N ARG A 283 0.97 -4.58 -12.17
CA ARG A 283 1.03 -3.58 -11.10
C ARG A 283 2.13 -3.92 -10.09
N SER A 284 3.14 -3.05 -10.01
CA SER A 284 4.31 -3.24 -9.15
C SER A 284 4.97 -4.61 -9.30
N PRO A 285 5.36 -5.03 -10.52
CA PRO A 285 5.97 -6.32 -10.74
C PRO A 285 7.35 -6.40 -10.07
N GLU A 286 7.66 -7.59 -9.56
CA GLU A 286 8.96 -7.92 -8.97
C GLU A 286 9.49 -9.20 -9.60
N PHE A 287 10.71 -9.15 -10.10
CA PHE A 287 11.39 -10.30 -10.70
C PHE A 287 11.69 -11.36 -9.64
N ILE A 288 11.51 -12.62 -9.98
CA ILE A 288 11.86 -13.76 -9.14
C ILE A 288 13.06 -14.50 -9.75
N GLU A 289 12.89 -15.02 -10.96
CA GLU A 289 13.90 -15.85 -11.63
C GLU A 289 13.67 -15.89 -13.14
N PHE A 290 14.69 -16.26 -13.89
CA PHE A 290 14.51 -16.67 -15.27
C PHE A 290 13.96 -18.09 -15.32
N VAL A 291 13.01 -18.33 -16.24
CA VAL A 291 12.45 -19.65 -16.50
C VAL A 291 13.26 -20.29 -17.62
N ILE A 292 13.83 -21.48 -17.36
CA ILE A 292 14.66 -22.25 -18.27
C ILE A 292 13.80 -23.31 -18.98
#